data_72aa2ac8b79c994c3d54265c3ac65d4a
#
_entry.id   72aa2ac8b79c994c3d54265c3ac65d4a
#
_cell.length_a   1.000
_cell.length_b   1.000
_cell.length_c   1.000
_cell.angle_alpha   90.00
_cell.angle_beta   90.00
_cell.angle_gamma   90.00
#
_symmetry.space_group_name_H-M   'P 1'
#
loop_
_entity.id
_entity.type
_entity.pdbx_description
1 polymer ?
#
loop_
_entity_poly.entity_id
_entity_poly.type
_entity_poly.pdbx_seq_one_letter_code
_entity_poly.pdbx_strand_id
1 'polypeptide(L)'
;MGSKLAILGGEPAVTVSTREKWRRPIEEEKKLIWELLEKGEISGSGEGLPLEFEEEFKEFVGCEYCLTVDHGSTALASAYYAVGVGPGDEVITPAAGYIGSYAGALHMGARPVFCEIDPKTLLMDPEDVERRITHRTRVINPIHMSGKVCDMDALMDIGRRYGIAIVEDAAHAAGCEWGGKKIGNVGDITCFSLQGVNPTGKPVAGGEGGVVCTNNREFYERMLAYCHLHRAGVTDELRSPAYRGLDAEVLGLKYRAHPIALAIALVSLKTLPYRTEKAIENREKLFRGLRDIPGVEPVHSYPKAKWHGLYGGWQVIYHPEELGGLSPEKFKAALRAEGVPIRGHGWASGHLGEHLRTIFTRGFDLWGHGRGPLDTRHGFMGLPPFKPYKKGDFPITEDLAKRVITIPPYIEPEEGLIEQFIEAFRKVAENYKELL
;
A
#
# COMPACT_ATOMS: atom_id res chain seq x y z
N MET A 1 14.41 40.57 10.33
CA MET A 1 13.67 39.93 11.44
C MET A 1 12.70 38.96 10.80
N GLY A 2 12.81 37.67 11.08
CA GLY A 2 11.87 36.66 10.57
C GLY A 2 10.44 36.98 11.00
N SER A 3 9.46 36.63 10.21
CA SER A 3 8.05 36.81 10.57
C SER A 3 7.73 35.90 11.78
N LYS A 4 7.03 36.44 12.79
CA LYS A 4 6.65 35.70 14.01
C LYS A 4 5.88 34.43 13.66
N LEU A 5 6.20 33.33 14.34
CA LEU A 5 5.52 32.05 14.15
C LEU A 5 4.02 32.13 14.51
N ALA A 6 3.16 31.51 13.72
CA ALA A 6 1.73 31.51 13.93
C ALA A 6 1.34 30.87 15.29
N ILE A 7 2.04 29.82 15.71
CA ILE A 7 1.84 29.18 17.04
C ILE A 7 2.13 30.15 18.20
N LEU A 8 2.90 31.21 17.97
CA LEU A 8 3.23 32.27 18.94
C LEU A 8 2.40 33.55 18.72
N GLY A 9 1.38 33.51 17.86
CA GLY A 9 0.48 34.63 17.57
C GLY A 9 0.90 35.50 16.39
N GLY A 10 1.72 34.99 15.46
CA GLY A 10 1.96 35.56 14.13
C GLY A 10 0.90 35.15 13.12
N GLU A 11 0.97 35.68 11.91
CA GLU A 11 0.11 35.28 10.81
C GLU A 11 0.59 33.95 10.20
N PRO A 12 -0.31 33.02 9.82
CA PRO A 12 0.08 31.77 9.21
C PRO A 12 0.66 31.99 7.81
N ALA A 13 1.61 31.16 7.41
CA ALA A 13 2.20 31.18 6.06
C ALA A 13 1.21 30.70 4.99
N VAL A 14 0.31 29.78 5.35
CA VAL A 14 -0.71 29.26 4.44
C VAL A 14 -2.00 30.06 4.61
N THR A 15 -2.33 30.84 3.59
CA THR A 15 -3.48 31.76 3.58
C THR A 15 -4.54 31.38 2.53
N VAL A 16 -4.16 30.55 1.53
CA VAL A 16 -5.08 30.06 0.52
C VAL A 16 -5.77 28.77 0.95
N SER A 17 -6.82 28.37 0.25
CA SER A 17 -7.58 27.15 0.58
C SER A 17 -6.72 25.90 0.43
N THR A 18 -6.73 25.03 1.44
CA THR A 18 -6.09 23.71 1.41
C THR A 18 -7.01 22.62 0.89
N ARG A 19 -8.14 22.95 0.28
CA ARG A 19 -9.06 21.97 -0.30
C ARG A 19 -8.61 21.56 -1.69
N GLU A 20 -8.62 20.24 -1.95
CA GLU A 20 -8.45 19.68 -3.29
C GLU A 20 -9.58 20.16 -4.22
N LYS A 21 -9.24 20.71 -5.39
CA LYS A 21 -10.23 21.21 -6.36
C LYS A 21 -10.66 20.16 -7.37
N TRP A 22 -9.82 19.17 -7.67
CA TRP A 22 -10.19 18.09 -8.56
C TRP A 22 -11.45 17.36 -8.06
N ARG A 23 -12.35 17.08 -8.97
CA ARG A 23 -13.59 16.36 -8.66
C ARG A 23 -13.70 15.09 -9.51
N ARG A 24 -14.09 13.99 -8.87
CA ARG A 24 -14.39 12.75 -9.59
C ARG A 24 -15.58 12.94 -10.53
N PRO A 25 -15.63 12.26 -11.68
CA PRO A 25 -16.69 12.40 -12.67
C PRO A 25 -17.94 11.60 -12.25
N ILE A 26 -18.70 12.12 -11.29
CA ILE A 26 -19.87 11.45 -10.67
C ILE A 26 -20.95 11.12 -11.71
N GLU A 27 -21.15 11.94 -12.74
CA GLU A 27 -22.19 11.70 -13.76
C GLU A 27 -21.85 10.49 -14.63
N GLU A 28 -20.58 10.23 -14.90
CA GLU A 28 -20.13 9.03 -15.61
C GLU A 28 -20.33 7.78 -14.74
N GLU A 29 -20.01 7.87 -13.44
CA GLU A 29 -20.26 6.79 -12.48
C GLU A 29 -21.76 6.45 -12.40
N LYS A 30 -22.62 7.47 -12.26
CA LYS A 30 -24.08 7.30 -12.22
C LYS A 30 -24.60 6.62 -13.49
N LYS A 31 -24.11 7.02 -14.66
CA LYS A 31 -24.50 6.43 -15.94
C LYS A 31 -24.23 4.94 -15.98
N LEU A 32 -23.00 4.52 -15.66
CA LEU A 32 -22.64 3.10 -15.65
C LEU A 32 -23.42 2.30 -14.62
N ILE A 33 -23.62 2.83 -13.42
CA ILE A 33 -24.41 2.18 -12.37
C ILE A 33 -25.87 2.02 -12.83
N TRP A 34 -26.44 3.06 -13.43
CA TRP A 34 -27.81 3.03 -13.93
C TRP A 34 -27.99 1.95 -15.02
N GLU A 35 -27.06 1.86 -15.96
CA GLU A 35 -27.09 0.83 -17.01
C GLU A 35 -27.05 -0.59 -16.42
N LEU A 36 -26.25 -0.83 -15.39
CA LEU A 36 -26.20 -2.12 -14.69
C LEU A 36 -27.54 -2.46 -14.01
N LEU A 37 -28.19 -1.46 -13.39
CA LEU A 37 -29.49 -1.64 -12.74
C LEU A 37 -30.60 -1.93 -13.75
N GLU A 38 -30.63 -1.21 -14.88
CA GLU A 38 -31.63 -1.42 -15.95
C GLU A 38 -31.47 -2.82 -16.56
N LYS A 39 -30.26 -3.30 -16.77
CA LYS A 39 -29.99 -4.63 -17.34
C LYS A 39 -30.11 -5.76 -16.30
N GLY A 40 -30.11 -5.45 -15.00
CA GLY A 40 -30.05 -6.45 -13.94
C GLY A 40 -28.67 -7.10 -13.79
N GLU A 41 -27.61 -6.52 -14.32
CA GLU A 41 -26.24 -7.04 -14.33
C GLU A 41 -25.48 -6.66 -13.04
N ILE A 42 -26.02 -7.06 -11.89
CA ILE A 42 -25.46 -6.72 -10.56
C ILE A 42 -24.80 -7.90 -9.84
N SER A 43 -24.54 -9.00 -10.55
CA SER A 43 -23.82 -10.16 -10.02
C SER A 43 -22.37 -10.20 -10.53
N GLY A 44 -21.41 -10.40 -9.62
CA GLY A 44 -19.99 -10.59 -9.98
C GLY A 44 -19.68 -11.98 -10.55
N SER A 45 -20.54 -12.52 -11.44
CA SER A 45 -20.40 -13.89 -11.98
C SER A 45 -19.27 -14.08 -13.00
N GLY A 46 -18.54 -13.01 -13.37
CA GLY A 46 -17.45 -13.07 -14.36
C GLY A 46 -17.95 -12.87 -15.80
N GLU A 47 -19.07 -12.17 -15.96
CA GLU A 47 -19.62 -11.72 -17.24
C GLU A 47 -19.86 -10.20 -17.18
N GLY A 48 -19.98 -9.55 -18.34
CA GLY A 48 -20.25 -8.11 -18.42
C GLY A 48 -19.14 -7.26 -17.81
N LEU A 49 -19.52 -6.27 -17.00
CA LEU A 49 -18.60 -5.28 -16.44
C LEU A 49 -17.40 -5.84 -15.67
N PRO A 50 -17.50 -6.94 -14.88
CA PRO A 50 -16.32 -7.53 -14.25
C PRO A 50 -15.23 -7.95 -15.24
N LEU A 51 -15.60 -8.57 -16.36
CA LEU A 51 -14.62 -8.93 -17.40
C LEU A 51 -14.08 -7.68 -18.11
N GLU A 52 -14.94 -6.71 -18.44
CA GLU A 52 -14.51 -5.44 -19.04
C GLU A 52 -13.47 -4.74 -18.15
N PHE A 53 -13.73 -4.65 -16.86
CA PHE A 53 -12.80 -4.02 -15.93
C PHE A 53 -11.48 -4.81 -15.82
N GLU A 54 -11.52 -6.14 -15.78
CA GLU A 54 -10.32 -6.99 -15.74
C GLU A 54 -9.47 -6.79 -17.00
N GLU A 55 -10.06 -6.72 -18.19
CA GLU A 55 -9.32 -6.44 -19.44
C GLU A 55 -8.74 -5.02 -19.47
N GLU A 56 -9.52 -3.99 -19.13
CA GLU A 56 -9.05 -2.61 -19.05
C GLU A 56 -7.89 -2.45 -18.03
N PHE A 57 -8.01 -3.11 -16.87
CA PHE A 57 -6.95 -3.06 -15.87
C PHE A 57 -5.70 -3.84 -16.32
N LYS A 58 -5.89 -4.99 -16.93
CA LYS A 58 -4.82 -5.82 -17.51
C LYS A 58 -4.05 -5.05 -18.58
N GLU A 59 -4.74 -4.40 -19.51
CA GLU A 59 -4.14 -3.55 -20.55
C GLU A 59 -3.41 -2.36 -19.93
N PHE A 60 -4.03 -1.69 -18.95
CA PHE A 60 -3.43 -0.56 -18.25
C PHE A 60 -2.11 -0.94 -17.56
N VAL A 61 -2.05 -2.09 -16.91
CA VAL A 61 -0.86 -2.59 -16.20
C VAL A 61 0.15 -3.22 -17.15
N GLY A 62 -0.32 -3.90 -18.19
CA GLY A 62 0.49 -4.66 -19.15
C GLY A 62 0.84 -6.07 -18.66
N CYS A 63 -0.01 -6.69 -17.82
CA CYS A 63 0.13 -8.07 -17.37
C CYS A 63 -0.66 -9.04 -18.26
N GLU A 64 -0.43 -10.36 -18.11
CA GLU A 64 -1.14 -11.39 -18.89
C GLU A 64 -2.46 -11.80 -18.28
N TYR A 65 -2.57 -11.79 -16.95
CA TYR A 65 -3.75 -12.24 -16.21
C TYR A 65 -4.12 -11.25 -15.13
N CYS A 66 -5.41 -10.98 -15.00
CA CYS A 66 -6.00 -10.10 -14.01
C CYS A 66 -7.29 -10.71 -13.48
N LEU A 67 -7.51 -10.64 -12.17
CA LEU A 67 -8.77 -11.02 -11.52
C LEU A 67 -9.22 -9.93 -10.56
N THR A 68 -10.52 -9.65 -10.55
CA THR A 68 -11.15 -8.79 -9.55
C THR A 68 -11.62 -9.60 -8.34
N VAL A 69 -11.45 -9.04 -7.16
CA VAL A 69 -11.93 -9.63 -5.89
C VAL A 69 -12.59 -8.56 -5.02
N ASP A 70 -13.27 -8.98 -3.97
CA ASP A 70 -14.07 -8.10 -3.11
C ASP A 70 -13.24 -7.11 -2.27
N HIS A 71 -11.96 -7.40 -1.98
CA HIS A 71 -11.05 -6.55 -1.20
C HIS A 71 -9.57 -6.78 -1.56
N GLY A 72 -8.71 -5.79 -1.27
CA GLY A 72 -7.26 -5.94 -1.42
C GLY A 72 -6.65 -7.03 -0.51
N SER A 73 -7.18 -7.22 0.70
CA SER A 73 -6.75 -8.30 1.60
C SER A 73 -7.13 -9.69 1.07
N THR A 74 -8.23 -9.82 0.35
CA THR A 74 -8.60 -11.06 -0.35
C THR A 74 -7.70 -11.30 -1.55
N ALA A 75 -7.31 -10.24 -2.28
CA ALA A 75 -6.29 -10.33 -3.33
C ALA A 75 -4.99 -10.92 -2.80
N LEU A 76 -4.49 -10.41 -1.67
CA LEU A 76 -3.29 -10.92 -1.00
C LEU A 76 -3.47 -12.37 -0.51
N ALA A 77 -4.62 -12.70 0.10
CA ALA A 77 -4.89 -14.06 0.52
C ALA A 77 -4.89 -15.03 -0.68
N SER A 78 -5.50 -14.66 -1.80
CA SER A 78 -5.49 -15.47 -3.01
C SER A 78 -4.11 -15.66 -3.61
N ALA A 79 -3.27 -14.60 -3.56
CA ALA A 79 -1.88 -14.65 -3.99
C ALA A 79 -1.04 -15.61 -3.12
N TYR A 80 -1.20 -15.54 -1.80
CA TYR A 80 -0.53 -16.48 -0.88
C TYR A 80 -0.94 -17.93 -1.14
N TYR A 81 -2.24 -18.17 -1.35
CA TYR A 81 -2.71 -19.48 -1.76
C TYR A 81 -2.08 -19.93 -3.08
N ALA A 82 -2.01 -19.04 -4.05
CA ALA A 82 -1.48 -19.34 -5.38
C ALA A 82 0.00 -19.77 -5.35
N VAL A 83 0.82 -19.11 -4.53
CA VAL A 83 2.24 -19.46 -4.38
C VAL A 83 2.49 -20.60 -3.37
N GLY A 84 1.42 -21.19 -2.82
CA GLY A 84 1.48 -22.39 -1.97
C GLY A 84 1.84 -22.10 -0.53
N VAL A 85 1.54 -20.91 0.00
CA VAL A 85 1.67 -20.62 1.44
C VAL A 85 0.74 -21.53 2.24
N GLY A 86 1.28 -22.15 3.29
CA GLY A 86 0.55 -23.07 4.14
C GLY A 86 1.05 -23.10 5.58
N PRO A 87 0.50 -24.03 6.39
CA PRO A 87 0.85 -24.15 7.80
C PRO A 87 2.33 -24.43 8.01
N GLY A 88 3.00 -23.60 8.81
CA GLY A 88 4.43 -23.75 9.12
C GLY A 88 5.37 -22.96 8.21
N ASP A 89 4.86 -22.32 7.15
CA ASP A 89 5.62 -21.40 6.31
C ASP A 89 5.83 -20.03 6.99
N GLU A 90 6.72 -19.24 6.41
CA GLU A 90 7.00 -17.86 6.82
C GLU A 90 6.82 -16.91 5.65
N VAL A 91 6.27 -15.72 5.94
CA VAL A 91 6.11 -14.60 5.00
C VAL A 91 6.86 -13.40 5.54
N ILE A 92 7.90 -12.94 4.82
CA ILE A 92 8.65 -11.74 5.21
C ILE A 92 7.89 -10.50 4.72
N THR A 93 7.62 -9.57 5.64
CA THR A 93 6.91 -8.31 5.39
C THR A 93 7.53 -7.19 6.21
N PRO A 94 7.50 -5.90 5.78
CA PRO A 94 8.12 -4.83 6.55
C PRO A 94 7.35 -4.55 7.85
N ALA A 95 8.07 -4.11 8.89
CA ALA A 95 7.46 -3.63 10.14
C ALA A 95 6.64 -2.33 9.96
N ALA A 96 6.75 -1.71 8.79
CA ALA A 96 5.92 -0.60 8.32
C ALA A 96 4.91 -1.11 7.27
N GLY A 97 3.65 -1.26 7.62
CA GLY A 97 2.65 -1.84 6.73
C GLY A 97 1.23 -1.73 7.24
N TYR A 98 0.41 -2.66 6.81
CA TYR A 98 -0.98 -2.80 7.23
C TYR A 98 -1.29 -4.27 7.51
N ILE A 99 -2.12 -4.54 8.50
CA ILE A 99 -2.46 -5.93 8.88
C ILE A 99 -3.01 -6.75 7.71
N GLY A 100 -3.73 -6.13 6.77
CA GLY A 100 -4.23 -6.79 5.55
C GLY A 100 -3.14 -7.40 4.69
N SER A 101 -1.91 -6.87 4.74
CA SER A 101 -0.78 -7.37 3.95
C SER A 101 -0.38 -8.80 4.32
N TYR A 102 -0.60 -9.22 5.57
CA TYR A 102 -0.19 -10.55 6.06
C TYR A 102 -1.31 -11.35 6.75
N ALA A 103 -2.50 -10.79 6.90
CA ALA A 103 -3.61 -11.49 7.55
C ALA A 103 -4.00 -12.78 6.82
N GLY A 104 -4.00 -12.77 5.48
CA GLY A 104 -4.25 -13.96 4.67
C GLY A 104 -3.26 -15.09 4.94
N ALA A 105 -1.97 -14.75 5.08
CA ALA A 105 -0.93 -15.72 5.42
C ALA A 105 -1.13 -16.32 6.83
N LEU A 106 -1.49 -15.49 7.81
CA LEU A 106 -1.84 -15.96 9.16
C LEU A 106 -3.00 -16.95 9.14
N HIS A 107 -4.07 -16.67 8.39
CA HIS A 107 -5.21 -17.58 8.25
C HIS A 107 -4.86 -18.87 7.54
N MET A 108 -3.84 -18.90 6.70
CA MET A 108 -3.28 -20.11 6.10
C MET A 108 -2.31 -20.86 7.02
N GLY A 109 -2.06 -20.37 8.23
CA GLY A 109 -1.16 -20.98 9.19
C GLY A 109 0.32 -20.62 9.01
N ALA A 110 0.63 -19.67 8.17
CA ALA A 110 1.98 -19.13 8.03
C ALA A 110 2.25 -18.04 9.08
N ARG A 111 3.53 -17.85 9.41
CA ARG A 111 3.99 -16.83 10.34
C ARG A 111 4.53 -15.62 9.58
N PRO A 112 3.99 -14.39 9.82
CA PRO A 112 4.65 -13.18 9.38
C PRO A 112 5.98 -12.98 10.11
N VAL A 113 7.02 -12.68 9.36
CA VAL A 113 8.36 -12.33 9.85
C VAL A 113 8.61 -10.89 9.43
N PHE A 114 8.70 -9.99 10.40
CA PHE A 114 8.91 -8.58 10.10
C PHE A 114 10.37 -8.28 9.76
N CYS A 115 10.58 -7.34 8.84
CA CYS A 115 11.89 -6.77 8.53
C CYS A 115 11.88 -5.24 8.71
N GLU A 116 13.07 -4.66 8.83
CA GLU A 116 13.26 -3.21 8.86
C GLU A 116 12.90 -2.56 7.53
N ILE A 117 12.78 -1.25 7.58
CA ILE A 117 12.68 -0.39 6.41
C ILE A 117 13.98 0.40 6.20
N ASP A 118 14.28 0.72 4.95
CA ASP A 118 15.34 1.65 4.60
C ASP A 118 15.01 3.06 5.12
N PRO A 119 15.93 3.72 5.87
CA PRO A 119 15.63 4.99 6.52
C PRO A 119 15.43 6.17 5.56
N LYS A 120 15.83 6.07 4.30
CA LYS A 120 15.71 7.14 3.30
C LYS A 120 14.44 7.00 2.48
N THR A 121 14.09 5.78 2.11
CA THR A 121 12.92 5.51 1.26
C THR A 121 11.67 5.18 2.05
N LEU A 122 11.80 4.75 3.31
CA LEU A 122 10.73 4.24 4.17
C LEU A 122 10.06 2.98 3.59
N LEU A 123 10.79 2.20 2.82
CA LEU A 123 10.33 0.96 2.18
C LEU A 123 11.12 -0.23 2.71
N MET A 124 10.62 -1.43 2.45
CA MET A 124 11.29 -2.69 2.82
C MET A 124 12.78 -2.65 2.49
N ASP A 125 13.63 -2.95 3.47
CA ASP A 125 15.09 -3.03 3.32
C ASP A 125 15.49 -4.41 2.78
N PRO A 126 15.99 -4.53 1.54
CA PRO A 126 16.38 -5.81 0.96
C PRO A 126 17.50 -6.52 1.75
N GLU A 127 18.40 -5.79 2.38
CA GLU A 127 19.48 -6.39 3.19
C GLU A 127 18.92 -7.05 4.45
N ASP A 128 17.94 -6.41 5.12
CA ASP A 128 17.30 -7.03 6.28
C ASP A 128 16.38 -8.18 5.88
N VAL A 129 15.75 -8.11 4.71
CA VAL A 129 15.00 -9.23 4.15
C VAL A 129 15.90 -10.46 4.02
N GLU A 130 17.06 -10.32 3.39
CA GLU A 130 17.98 -11.43 3.17
C GLU A 130 18.48 -12.06 4.48
N ARG A 131 18.75 -11.23 5.51
CA ARG A 131 19.12 -11.70 6.86
C ARG A 131 18.03 -12.51 7.56
N ARG A 132 16.77 -12.35 7.19
CA ARG A 132 15.62 -13.02 7.81
C ARG A 132 15.15 -14.26 7.10
N ILE A 133 15.72 -14.57 5.94
CA ILE A 133 15.36 -15.78 5.18
C ILE A 133 15.71 -17.04 5.97
N THR A 134 14.75 -17.94 6.05
CA THR A 134 14.93 -19.31 6.57
C THR A 134 14.48 -20.33 5.53
N HIS A 135 14.73 -21.62 5.81
CA HIS A 135 14.22 -22.71 4.97
C HIS A 135 12.67 -22.78 4.91
N ARG A 136 11.97 -21.98 5.72
CA ARG A 136 10.50 -21.87 5.77
C ARG A 136 9.97 -20.68 5.02
N THR A 137 10.81 -19.76 4.65
CA THR A 137 10.39 -18.56 3.94
C THR A 137 9.82 -18.94 2.58
N ARG A 138 8.53 -18.69 2.40
CA ARG A 138 7.80 -18.98 1.16
C ARG A 138 7.59 -17.73 0.31
N VAL A 139 7.43 -16.58 0.95
CA VAL A 139 7.09 -15.31 0.29
C VAL A 139 7.89 -14.16 0.89
N ILE A 140 8.35 -13.26 0.04
CA ILE A 140 8.70 -11.88 0.39
C ILE A 140 7.55 -11.02 -0.10
N ASN A 141 6.97 -10.20 0.83
CA ASN A 141 5.85 -9.32 0.55
C ASN A 141 6.27 -7.85 0.64
N PRO A 142 6.81 -7.26 -0.45
CA PRO A 142 7.05 -5.83 -0.52
C PRO A 142 5.73 -5.05 -0.48
N ILE A 143 5.68 -3.99 0.34
CA ILE A 143 4.55 -3.07 0.41
C ILE A 143 4.97 -1.75 -0.24
N HIS A 144 4.33 -1.39 -1.35
CA HIS A 144 4.57 -0.13 -2.07
C HIS A 144 3.88 1.04 -1.37
N MET A 145 4.31 1.29 -0.13
CA MET A 145 3.65 2.22 0.77
C MET A 145 3.60 3.65 0.23
N SER A 146 2.42 4.27 0.28
CA SER A 146 2.13 5.61 -0.29
C SER A 146 2.39 5.70 -1.80
N GLY A 147 2.37 4.58 -2.50
CA GLY A 147 2.67 4.53 -3.93
C GLY A 147 4.17 4.62 -4.25
N LYS A 148 5.05 4.72 -3.25
CA LYS A 148 6.50 4.56 -3.46
C LYS A 148 6.81 3.11 -3.80
N VAL A 149 7.73 2.87 -4.70
CA VAL A 149 8.06 1.54 -5.20
C VAL A 149 9.31 1.01 -4.52
N CYS A 150 9.21 -0.20 -3.93
CA CYS A 150 10.35 -0.92 -3.33
C CYS A 150 11.45 -1.19 -4.37
N ASP A 151 12.67 -1.51 -3.91
CA ASP A 151 13.75 -1.96 -4.79
C ASP A 151 13.42 -3.33 -5.37
N MET A 152 12.69 -3.30 -6.49
CA MET A 152 12.24 -4.54 -7.11
C MET A 152 13.38 -5.34 -7.75
N ASP A 153 14.47 -4.69 -8.17
CA ASP A 153 15.62 -5.42 -8.71
C ASP A 153 16.27 -6.27 -7.62
N ALA A 154 16.53 -5.68 -6.44
CA ALA A 154 17.12 -6.38 -5.33
C ALA A 154 16.19 -7.49 -4.80
N LEU A 155 14.90 -7.21 -4.61
CA LEU A 155 13.94 -8.18 -4.09
C LEU A 155 13.69 -9.35 -5.06
N MET A 156 13.56 -9.08 -6.36
CA MET A 156 13.45 -10.12 -7.38
C MET A 156 14.71 -10.97 -7.51
N ASP A 157 15.90 -10.37 -7.29
CA ASP A 157 17.15 -11.11 -7.25
C ASP A 157 17.22 -12.07 -6.05
N ILE A 158 16.86 -11.58 -4.88
CA ILE A 158 16.73 -12.41 -3.66
C ILE A 158 15.73 -13.54 -3.90
N GLY A 159 14.54 -13.24 -4.42
CA GLY A 159 13.51 -14.26 -4.73
C GLY A 159 14.04 -15.37 -5.62
N ARG A 160 14.76 -15.00 -6.70
CA ARG A 160 15.37 -15.98 -7.63
C ARG A 160 16.47 -16.82 -6.97
N ARG A 161 17.36 -16.21 -6.19
CA ARG A 161 18.48 -16.91 -5.53
C ARG A 161 18.00 -17.94 -4.51
N TYR A 162 16.94 -17.63 -3.81
CA TYR A 162 16.41 -18.49 -2.74
C TYR A 162 15.18 -19.32 -3.15
N GLY A 163 14.65 -19.15 -4.35
CA GLY A 163 13.43 -19.83 -4.80
C GLY A 163 12.17 -19.38 -4.04
N ILE A 164 12.10 -18.09 -3.66
CA ILE A 164 11.04 -17.50 -2.86
C ILE A 164 10.19 -16.59 -3.76
N ALA A 165 8.88 -16.71 -3.68
CA ALA A 165 7.96 -15.87 -4.47
C ALA A 165 7.90 -14.43 -3.96
N ILE A 166 7.76 -13.48 -4.88
CA ILE A 166 7.54 -12.06 -4.59
C ILE A 166 6.06 -11.73 -4.80
N VAL A 167 5.34 -11.51 -3.69
CA VAL A 167 3.93 -11.09 -3.70
C VAL A 167 3.84 -9.63 -3.30
N GLU A 168 3.62 -8.75 -4.29
CA GLU A 168 3.59 -7.31 -4.08
C GLU A 168 2.26 -6.85 -3.46
N ASP A 169 2.31 -6.14 -2.32
CA ASP A 169 1.19 -5.33 -1.86
C ASP A 169 1.26 -3.95 -2.51
N ALA A 170 0.53 -3.79 -3.59
CA ALA A 170 0.44 -2.59 -4.40
C ALA A 170 -0.86 -1.79 -4.13
N ALA A 171 -1.47 -1.97 -2.95
CA ALA A 171 -2.73 -1.29 -2.59
C ALA A 171 -2.68 0.24 -2.75
N HIS A 172 -1.49 0.84 -2.78
CA HIS A 172 -1.27 2.28 -2.96
C HIS A 172 -0.61 2.64 -4.30
N ALA A 173 -0.29 1.66 -5.16
CA ALA A 173 0.67 1.84 -6.24
C ALA A 173 0.12 1.63 -7.66
N ALA A 174 -1.22 1.54 -7.84
CA ALA A 174 -1.78 1.51 -9.20
C ALA A 174 -1.38 2.77 -9.98
N GLY A 175 -0.73 2.58 -11.13
CA GLY A 175 -0.16 3.67 -11.93
C GLY A 175 1.29 4.04 -11.62
N CYS A 176 1.91 3.44 -10.59
CA CYS A 176 3.35 3.56 -10.34
C CYS A 176 4.16 2.63 -11.24
N GLU A 177 5.46 2.93 -11.41
CA GLU A 177 6.33 2.21 -12.34
C GLU A 177 7.68 1.87 -11.70
N TRP A 178 8.27 0.76 -12.18
CA TRP A 178 9.66 0.37 -11.94
C TRP A 178 10.36 0.11 -13.25
N GLY A 179 11.38 0.88 -13.57
CA GLY A 179 12.15 0.74 -14.82
C GLY A 179 11.30 0.83 -16.09
N GLY A 180 10.25 1.65 -16.09
CA GLY A 180 9.32 1.84 -17.21
C GLY A 180 8.20 0.78 -17.31
N LYS A 181 8.18 -0.22 -16.42
CA LYS A 181 7.06 -1.17 -16.31
C LYS A 181 6.13 -0.73 -15.17
N LYS A 182 4.83 -0.79 -15.40
CA LYS A 182 3.87 -0.53 -14.32
C LYS A 182 3.94 -1.61 -13.24
N ILE A 183 3.76 -1.19 -12.00
CA ILE A 183 3.52 -2.10 -10.88
C ILE A 183 2.26 -2.89 -11.18
N GLY A 184 2.34 -4.20 -11.02
CA GLY A 184 1.38 -5.20 -11.53
C GLY A 184 1.97 -6.09 -12.62
N ASN A 185 3.14 -5.70 -13.17
CA ASN A 185 3.88 -6.45 -14.19
C ASN A 185 5.38 -6.57 -13.83
N VAL A 186 5.71 -6.65 -12.53
CA VAL A 186 7.11 -6.70 -12.04
C VAL A 186 7.36 -7.92 -11.17
N GLY A 187 6.62 -8.11 -10.08
CA GLY A 187 6.72 -9.27 -9.21
C GLY A 187 6.03 -10.52 -9.77
N ASP A 188 6.00 -11.60 -9.00
CA ASP A 188 5.34 -12.85 -9.39
C ASP A 188 3.82 -12.69 -9.36
N ILE A 189 3.30 -12.06 -8.31
CA ILE A 189 1.89 -11.68 -8.16
C ILE A 189 1.81 -10.29 -7.53
N THR A 190 0.96 -9.43 -8.05
CA THR A 190 0.72 -8.09 -7.52
C THR A 190 -0.73 -7.91 -7.12
N CYS A 191 -0.96 -7.38 -5.91
CA CYS A 191 -2.27 -7.18 -5.32
C CYS A 191 -2.60 -5.70 -5.13
N PHE A 192 -3.75 -5.26 -5.62
CA PHE A 192 -4.24 -3.89 -5.51
C PHE A 192 -5.51 -3.83 -4.66
N SER A 193 -5.76 -2.67 -4.05
CA SER A 193 -7.00 -2.36 -3.35
C SER A 193 -7.76 -1.27 -4.09
N LEU A 194 -9.07 -1.42 -4.18
CA LEU A 194 -10.01 -0.44 -4.74
C LEU A 194 -10.77 0.32 -3.65
N GLN A 195 -10.32 0.26 -2.41
CA GLN A 195 -11.00 0.84 -1.25
C GLN A 195 -11.09 2.36 -1.33
N GLY A 196 -12.26 2.89 -0.93
CA GLY A 196 -12.54 4.31 -0.82
C GLY A 196 -13.03 4.96 -2.11
N VAL A 197 -13.04 6.28 -2.12
CA VAL A 197 -13.45 7.08 -3.28
C VAL A 197 -12.45 8.21 -3.54
N ASN A 198 -12.21 8.53 -4.81
CA ASN A 198 -11.29 9.60 -5.16
C ASN A 198 -11.85 11.00 -4.78
N PRO A 199 -11.00 11.95 -4.41
CA PRO A 199 -9.52 11.89 -4.45
C PRO A 199 -8.87 11.26 -3.21
N THR A 200 -9.59 10.84 -2.19
CA THR A 200 -9.04 10.38 -0.90
C THR A 200 -8.91 8.85 -0.78
N GLY A 201 -9.53 8.10 -1.68
CA GLY A 201 -9.43 6.64 -1.75
C GLY A 201 -8.15 6.16 -2.43
N LYS A 202 -8.07 4.86 -2.67
CA LYS A 202 -6.95 4.24 -3.41
C LYS A 202 -6.80 4.87 -4.81
N PRO A 203 -5.65 4.73 -5.47
CA PRO A 203 -5.43 5.36 -6.79
C PRO A 203 -6.49 4.96 -7.81
N VAL A 204 -6.89 3.69 -7.86
CA VAL A 204 -8.14 3.23 -8.48
C VAL A 204 -9.09 2.90 -7.34
N ALA A 205 -10.27 3.51 -7.30
CA ALA A 205 -11.18 3.40 -6.16
C ALA A 205 -12.61 3.09 -6.63
N GLY A 206 -13.24 2.12 -5.97
CA GLY A 206 -14.61 1.65 -6.26
C GLY A 206 -15.49 1.49 -5.00
N GLY A 207 -15.10 2.13 -3.87
CA GLY A 207 -15.74 1.91 -2.57
C GLY A 207 -15.07 0.77 -1.83
N GLU A 208 -15.28 -0.45 -2.28
CA GLU A 208 -14.57 -1.66 -1.87
C GLU A 208 -14.21 -2.50 -3.11
N GLY A 209 -13.17 -3.29 -3.00
CA GLY A 209 -12.70 -4.15 -4.08
C GLY A 209 -11.19 -4.40 -3.99
N GLY A 210 -10.75 -5.31 -4.84
CA GLY A 210 -9.34 -5.62 -5.06
C GLY A 210 -9.10 -6.14 -6.46
N VAL A 211 -7.83 -6.11 -6.87
CA VAL A 211 -7.37 -6.66 -8.14
C VAL A 211 -6.11 -7.45 -7.88
N VAL A 212 -5.96 -8.57 -8.54
CA VAL A 212 -4.73 -9.35 -8.52
C VAL A 212 -4.23 -9.59 -9.94
N CYS A 213 -2.94 -9.35 -10.16
CA CYS A 213 -2.28 -9.46 -11.46
C CYS A 213 -1.11 -10.44 -11.40
N THR A 214 -0.91 -11.21 -12.47
CA THR A 214 0.24 -12.09 -12.64
C THR A 214 0.51 -12.37 -14.11
N ASN A 215 1.75 -12.76 -14.44
CA ASN A 215 2.12 -13.30 -15.76
C ASN A 215 2.24 -14.83 -15.74
N ASN A 216 1.99 -15.46 -14.60
CA ASN A 216 2.06 -16.92 -14.44
C ASN A 216 0.67 -17.53 -14.50
N ARG A 217 0.43 -18.35 -15.52
CA ARG A 217 -0.86 -19.02 -15.72
C ARG A 217 -1.24 -19.95 -14.58
N GLU A 218 -0.29 -20.68 -14.01
CA GLU A 218 -0.58 -21.58 -12.90
C GLU A 218 -1.05 -20.80 -11.67
N PHE A 219 -0.41 -19.67 -11.36
CA PHE A 219 -0.86 -18.80 -10.27
C PHE A 219 -2.25 -18.23 -10.54
N TYR A 220 -2.52 -17.81 -11.78
CA TYR A 220 -3.85 -17.35 -12.19
C TYR A 220 -4.92 -18.42 -11.96
N GLU A 221 -4.72 -19.66 -12.44
CA GLU A 221 -5.68 -20.75 -12.28
C GLU A 221 -5.88 -21.11 -10.81
N ARG A 222 -4.83 -21.08 -9.98
CA ARG A 222 -4.93 -21.29 -8.54
C ARG A 222 -5.75 -20.21 -7.85
N MET A 223 -5.55 -18.94 -8.19
CA MET A 223 -6.34 -17.82 -7.66
C MET A 223 -7.80 -17.92 -8.11
N LEU A 224 -8.03 -18.23 -9.38
CA LEU A 224 -9.37 -18.43 -9.93
C LEU A 224 -10.12 -19.53 -9.16
N ALA A 225 -9.46 -20.66 -8.94
CA ALA A 225 -10.00 -21.77 -8.16
C ALA A 225 -10.29 -21.41 -6.70
N TYR A 226 -9.49 -20.54 -6.09
CA TYR A 226 -9.63 -20.13 -4.69
C TYR A 226 -10.70 -19.05 -4.48
N CYS A 227 -10.78 -18.03 -5.35
CA CYS A 227 -11.62 -16.86 -5.11
C CYS A 227 -12.90 -16.82 -5.93
N HIS A 228 -13.02 -17.58 -7.02
CA HIS A 228 -14.08 -17.40 -8.02
C HIS A 228 -15.00 -18.62 -8.15
N LEU A 229 -15.39 -19.23 -7.03
CA LEU A 229 -16.36 -20.31 -7.03
C LEU A 229 -17.59 -19.96 -7.87
N HIS A 230 -17.95 -20.81 -8.83
CA HIS A 230 -19.07 -20.65 -9.79
C HIS A 230 -18.96 -19.37 -10.65
N ARG A 231 -17.75 -18.95 -11.02
CA ARG A 231 -17.56 -17.93 -12.05
C ARG A 231 -17.93 -18.52 -13.42
N ALA A 232 -18.64 -17.76 -14.26
CA ALA A 232 -18.90 -18.15 -15.63
C ALA A 232 -17.58 -18.38 -16.40
N GLY A 233 -17.51 -19.43 -17.20
CA GLY A 233 -16.31 -19.77 -17.98
C GLY A 233 -15.16 -20.37 -17.20
N VAL A 234 -15.26 -20.54 -15.87
CA VAL A 234 -14.15 -21.06 -15.04
C VAL A 234 -13.67 -22.43 -15.50
N THR A 235 -14.57 -23.28 -15.96
CA THR A 235 -14.28 -24.63 -16.50
C THR A 235 -13.28 -24.57 -17.67
N ASP A 236 -13.48 -23.61 -18.58
CA ASP A 236 -12.64 -23.47 -19.78
C ASP A 236 -11.31 -22.80 -19.46
N GLU A 237 -11.25 -22.07 -18.36
CA GLU A 237 -10.06 -21.38 -17.90
C GLU A 237 -9.12 -22.28 -17.08
N LEU A 238 -9.64 -23.28 -16.35
CA LEU A 238 -8.86 -24.25 -15.58
C LEU A 238 -8.26 -25.34 -16.50
N ARG A 239 -7.16 -25.03 -17.17
CA ARG A 239 -6.51 -25.91 -18.17
C ARG A 239 -5.40 -26.79 -17.60
N SER A 240 -4.83 -26.41 -16.46
CA SER A 240 -3.81 -27.19 -15.76
C SER A 240 -4.35 -28.58 -15.42
N PRO A 241 -3.57 -29.67 -15.60
CA PRO A 241 -3.99 -31.03 -15.24
C PRO A 241 -4.46 -31.15 -13.77
N ALA A 242 -3.92 -30.33 -12.88
CA ALA A 242 -4.28 -30.31 -11.46
C ALA A 242 -5.68 -29.75 -11.18
N TYR A 243 -6.22 -28.92 -12.07
CA TYR A 243 -7.49 -28.21 -11.86
C TYR A 243 -8.56 -28.54 -12.89
N ARG A 244 -8.17 -29.17 -14.00
CA ARG A 244 -9.12 -29.56 -15.06
C ARG A 244 -10.22 -30.49 -14.50
N GLY A 245 -11.46 -30.08 -14.71
CA GLY A 245 -12.63 -30.82 -14.26
C GLY A 245 -13.03 -30.56 -12.79
N LEU A 246 -12.34 -29.64 -12.09
CA LEU A 246 -12.67 -29.25 -10.72
C LEU A 246 -13.59 -28.03 -10.62
N ASP A 247 -14.06 -27.51 -11.74
CA ASP A 247 -14.87 -26.31 -11.85
C ASP A 247 -16.10 -26.26 -10.90
N ALA A 248 -16.79 -27.39 -10.73
CA ALA A 248 -17.93 -27.50 -9.81
C ALA A 248 -17.53 -27.98 -8.40
N GLU A 249 -16.33 -28.52 -8.25
CA GLU A 249 -15.87 -29.18 -7.02
C GLU A 249 -14.76 -28.39 -6.31
N VAL A 250 -14.33 -27.26 -6.89
CA VAL A 250 -13.28 -26.41 -6.35
C VAL A 250 -13.67 -25.92 -4.96
N LEU A 251 -12.82 -26.20 -3.97
CA LEU A 251 -12.99 -25.83 -2.56
C LEU A 251 -12.64 -24.35 -2.30
N GLY A 252 -13.03 -23.48 -3.22
CA GLY A 252 -12.79 -22.04 -3.13
C GLY A 252 -13.90 -21.29 -2.41
N LEU A 253 -13.67 -20.02 -2.22
CA LEU A 253 -14.59 -19.08 -1.61
C LEU A 253 -15.11 -18.08 -2.67
N LYS A 254 -16.26 -17.44 -2.40
CA LYS A 254 -16.85 -16.44 -3.29
C LYS A 254 -16.33 -15.06 -2.92
N TYR A 255 -15.16 -14.71 -3.40
CA TYR A 255 -14.55 -13.39 -3.20
C TYR A 255 -14.68 -12.46 -4.42
N ARG A 256 -15.72 -12.64 -5.23
CA ARG A 256 -15.95 -11.86 -6.45
C ARG A 256 -16.30 -10.41 -6.13
N ALA A 257 -15.71 -9.47 -6.87
CA ALA A 257 -16.05 -8.05 -6.75
C ALA A 257 -17.49 -7.75 -7.20
N HIS A 258 -18.11 -6.74 -6.60
CA HIS A 258 -19.47 -6.32 -6.95
C HIS A 258 -19.45 -5.40 -8.17
N PRO A 259 -20.27 -5.61 -9.22
CA PRO A 259 -20.25 -4.81 -10.44
C PRO A 259 -20.45 -3.29 -10.23
N ILE A 260 -21.27 -2.88 -9.27
CA ILE A 260 -21.43 -1.44 -8.93
C ILE A 260 -20.11 -0.82 -8.44
N ALA A 261 -19.33 -1.54 -7.63
CA ALA A 261 -18.01 -1.09 -7.19
C ALA A 261 -17.06 -0.99 -8.39
N LEU A 262 -17.11 -1.95 -9.30
CA LEU A 262 -16.28 -1.97 -10.50
C LEU A 262 -16.67 -0.87 -11.50
N ALA A 263 -17.94 -0.47 -11.59
CA ALA A 263 -18.37 0.68 -12.38
C ALA A 263 -17.70 1.98 -11.94
N ILE A 264 -17.66 2.23 -10.63
CA ILE A 264 -16.94 3.38 -10.05
C ILE A 264 -15.43 3.24 -10.28
N ALA A 265 -14.88 2.04 -10.08
CA ALA A 265 -13.46 1.78 -10.27
C ALA A 265 -13.01 1.96 -11.73
N LEU A 266 -13.84 1.60 -12.70
CA LEU A 266 -13.57 1.79 -14.13
C LEU A 266 -13.43 3.27 -14.49
N VAL A 267 -14.33 4.10 -14.01
CA VAL A 267 -14.24 5.57 -14.19
C VAL A 267 -13.01 6.13 -13.47
N SER A 268 -12.73 5.62 -12.27
CA SER A 268 -11.51 5.96 -11.54
C SER A 268 -10.24 5.59 -12.30
N LEU A 269 -10.18 4.41 -12.93
CA LEU A 269 -9.06 3.96 -13.75
C LEU A 269 -8.83 4.89 -14.95
N LYS A 270 -9.88 5.27 -15.66
CA LYS A 270 -9.81 6.17 -16.83
C LYS A 270 -9.25 7.56 -16.48
N THR A 271 -9.46 8.05 -15.26
CA THR A 271 -8.92 9.33 -14.80
C THR A 271 -7.52 9.23 -14.17
N LEU A 272 -7.03 8.01 -13.90
CA LEU A 272 -5.78 7.80 -13.18
C LEU A 272 -4.54 8.41 -13.86
N PRO A 273 -4.34 8.33 -15.18
CA PRO A 273 -3.17 8.93 -15.83
C PRO A 273 -3.05 10.43 -15.53
N TYR A 274 -4.14 11.18 -15.70
CA TYR A 274 -4.17 12.62 -15.41
C TYR A 274 -3.85 12.91 -13.92
N ARG A 275 -4.51 12.20 -13.01
CA ARG A 275 -4.30 12.38 -11.57
C ARG A 275 -2.86 12.06 -11.14
N THR A 276 -2.29 11.03 -11.73
CA THR A 276 -0.91 10.61 -11.49
C THR A 276 0.08 11.70 -11.94
N GLU A 277 -0.09 12.22 -13.16
CA GLU A 277 0.76 13.27 -13.69
C GLU A 277 0.74 14.52 -12.80
N LYS A 278 -0.46 15.01 -12.48
CA LYS A 278 -0.63 16.19 -11.63
C LYS A 278 -0.09 16.02 -10.22
N ALA A 279 -0.31 14.86 -9.60
CA ALA A 279 0.24 14.57 -8.28
C ALA A 279 1.79 14.53 -8.30
N ILE A 280 2.39 13.97 -9.36
CA ILE A 280 3.85 13.97 -9.52
C ILE A 280 4.39 15.38 -9.66
N GLU A 281 3.81 16.21 -10.55
CA GLU A 281 4.20 17.61 -10.74
C GLU A 281 4.20 18.40 -9.42
N ASN A 282 3.12 18.31 -8.66
CA ASN A 282 2.96 19.03 -7.40
C ASN A 282 3.92 18.52 -6.31
N ARG A 283 4.10 17.19 -6.23
CA ARG A 283 5.08 16.58 -5.30
C ARG A 283 6.51 17.05 -5.61
N GLU A 284 6.91 17.01 -6.88
CA GLU A 284 8.25 17.41 -7.28
C GLU A 284 8.51 18.88 -7.01
N LYS A 285 7.50 19.74 -7.22
CA LYS A 285 7.56 21.15 -6.87
C LYS A 285 7.78 21.33 -5.37
N LEU A 286 6.99 20.66 -4.54
CA LEU A 286 7.15 20.67 -3.09
C LEU A 286 8.54 20.18 -2.68
N PHE A 287 8.94 18.99 -3.11
CA PHE A 287 10.19 18.37 -2.71
C PHE A 287 11.42 19.19 -3.12
N ARG A 288 11.37 19.82 -4.31
CA ARG A 288 12.43 20.73 -4.75
C ARG A 288 12.57 21.93 -3.83
N GLY A 289 11.45 22.52 -3.39
CA GLY A 289 11.46 23.68 -2.49
C GLY A 289 11.85 23.34 -1.05
N LEU A 290 11.73 22.07 -0.63
CA LEU A 290 12.10 21.64 0.73
C LEU A 290 13.58 21.24 0.88
N ARG A 291 14.32 20.95 -0.20
CA ARG A 291 15.67 20.37 -0.15
C ARG A 291 16.69 21.18 0.64
N ASP A 292 16.58 22.50 0.59
CA ASP A 292 17.55 23.41 1.20
C ASP A 292 17.09 23.91 2.59
N ILE A 293 16.02 23.33 3.16
CA ILE A 293 15.51 23.71 4.48
C ILE A 293 16.15 22.81 5.54
N PRO A 294 16.91 23.38 6.50
CA PRO A 294 17.54 22.60 7.55
C PRO A 294 16.53 21.75 8.34
N GLY A 295 16.90 20.53 8.70
CA GLY A 295 16.06 19.61 9.45
C GLY A 295 14.89 19.00 8.66
N VAL A 296 14.81 19.22 7.35
CA VAL A 296 13.71 18.78 6.49
C VAL A 296 14.25 18.02 5.29
N GLU A 297 14.02 16.72 5.22
CA GLU A 297 14.47 15.87 4.13
C GLU A 297 13.27 15.23 3.42
N PRO A 298 12.95 15.59 2.16
CA PRO A 298 11.98 14.84 1.38
C PRO A 298 12.40 13.38 1.26
N VAL A 299 11.44 12.44 1.43
CA VAL A 299 11.72 11.03 1.30
C VAL A 299 12.34 10.71 -0.06
N HIS A 300 13.36 9.86 -0.05
CA HIS A 300 14.03 9.43 -1.28
C HIS A 300 13.18 8.39 -2.03
N SER A 301 13.46 8.25 -3.31
CA SER A 301 12.96 7.15 -4.13
C SER A 301 14.09 6.57 -4.96
N TYR A 302 13.95 5.31 -5.34
CA TYR A 302 14.90 4.67 -6.23
C TYR A 302 14.87 5.30 -7.63
N PRO A 303 16.00 5.39 -8.35
CA PRO A 303 16.06 6.06 -9.66
C PRO A 303 15.15 5.44 -10.72
N LYS A 304 14.83 4.15 -10.60
CA LYS A 304 13.93 3.42 -11.51
C LYS A 304 12.45 3.61 -11.16
N ALA A 305 12.14 4.16 -9.98
CA ALA A 305 10.78 4.29 -9.50
C ALA A 305 10.13 5.57 -10.02
N LYS A 306 8.92 5.45 -10.59
CA LYS A 306 8.01 6.57 -10.83
C LYS A 306 6.79 6.40 -9.93
N TRP A 307 6.52 7.38 -9.06
CA TRP A 307 5.47 7.28 -8.07
C TRP A 307 4.71 8.58 -7.85
N HIS A 308 3.46 8.53 -7.42
CA HIS A 308 2.56 9.68 -7.34
C HIS A 308 2.17 10.10 -5.92
N GLY A 309 2.08 9.15 -4.98
CA GLY A 309 1.64 9.43 -3.60
C GLY A 309 0.16 9.77 -3.46
N LEU A 310 -0.69 9.46 -4.44
CA LEU A 310 -2.13 9.76 -4.43
C LEU A 310 -2.87 9.21 -3.21
N TYR A 311 -2.40 8.10 -2.65
CA TYR A 311 -2.88 7.57 -1.39
C TYR A 311 -1.73 7.49 -0.39
N GLY A 312 -1.97 7.91 0.86
CA GLY A 312 -0.93 7.95 1.90
C GLY A 312 -0.10 9.23 1.90
N GLY A 313 -0.14 10.05 0.85
CA GLY A 313 0.48 11.38 0.78
C GLY A 313 1.99 11.36 0.50
N TRP A 314 2.61 12.53 0.68
CA TRP A 314 4.02 12.79 0.44
C TRP A 314 4.76 12.90 1.77
N GLN A 315 5.79 12.09 1.97
CA GLN A 315 6.51 12.01 3.24
C GLN A 315 7.76 12.89 3.22
N VAL A 316 8.01 13.49 4.37
CA VAL A 316 9.20 14.26 4.70
C VAL A 316 9.76 13.72 6.01
N ILE A 317 11.06 13.53 6.07
CA ILE A 317 11.77 13.09 7.28
C ILE A 317 12.27 14.33 8.02
N TYR A 318 11.95 14.42 9.30
CA TYR A 318 12.41 15.50 10.16
C TYR A 318 13.69 15.09 10.92
N HIS A 319 14.68 15.99 10.95
CA HIS A 319 15.98 15.81 11.59
C HIS A 319 16.14 16.78 12.78
N PRO A 320 15.72 16.37 13.99
CA PRO A 320 15.79 17.24 15.20
C PRO A 320 17.18 17.77 15.47
N GLU A 321 18.21 16.98 15.19
CA GLU A 321 19.63 17.29 15.42
C GLU A 321 20.10 18.55 14.66
N GLU A 322 19.50 18.85 13.51
CA GLU A 322 19.81 20.04 12.72
C GLU A 322 19.11 21.31 13.27
N LEU A 323 18.08 21.13 14.09
CA LEU A 323 17.31 22.23 14.68
C LEU A 323 17.38 22.24 16.21
N GLY A 324 18.62 22.07 16.74
CA GLY A 324 18.90 22.22 18.18
C GLY A 324 18.18 21.23 19.07
N GLY A 325 17.73 20.09 18.55
CA GLY A 325 16.98 19.08 19.30
C GLY A 325 15.50 19.39 19.45
N LEU A 326 14.93 20.31 18.67
CA LEU A 326 13.49 20.60 18.71
C LEU A 326 12.68 19.31 18.45
N SER A 327 11.78 18.95 19.35
CA SER A 327 11.04 17.69 19.25
C SER A 327 10.15 17.64 18.00
N PRO A 328 9.98 16.44 17.38
CA PRO A 328 9.09 16.25 16.22
C PRO A 328 7.67 16.73 16.47
N GLU A 329 7.16 16.58 17.70
CA GLU A 329 5.82 16.99 18.10
C GLU A 329 5.68 18.51 18.05
N LYS A 330 6.66 19.27 18.58
CA LYS A 330 6.68 20.73 18.55
C LYS A 330 6.80 21.25 17.11
N PHE A 331 7.69 20.63 16.31
CA PHE A 331 7.86 21.01 14.89
C PHE A 331 6.56 20.80 14.09
N LYS A 332 5.93 19.63 14.24
CA LYS A 332 4.63 19.32 13.62
C LYS A 332 3.52 20.25 14.09
N ALA A 333 3.51 20.62 15.36
CA ALA A 333 2.53 21.57 15.92
C ALA A 333 2.69 22.98 15.31
N ALA A 334 3.92 23.45 15.17
CA ALA A 334 4.22 24.72 14.52
C ALA A 334 3.79 24.73 13.04
N LEU A 335 4.11 23.67 12.27
CA LEU A 335 3.65 23.56 10.88
C LEU A 335 2.12 23.55 10.74
N ARG A 336 1.39 22.90 11.67
CA ARG A 336 -0.08 22.96 11.68
C ARG A 336 -0.59 24.36 11.95
N ALA A 337 0.03 25.09 12.85
CA ALA A 337 -0.31 26.48 13.13
C ALA A 337 -0.04 27.40 11.91
N GLU A 338 1.01 27.11 11.13
CA GLU A 338 1.28 27.77 9.87
C GLU A 338 0.30 27.38 8.75
N GLY A 339 -0.65 26.48 9.00
CA GLY A 339 -1.71 26.07 8.07
C GLY A 339 -1.37 24.85 7.20
N VAL A 340 -0.27 24.14 7.43
CA VAL A 340 0.05 22.91 6.70
C VAL A 340 -0.84 21.77 7.21
N PRO A 341 -1.64 21.10 6.35
CA PRO A 341 -2.57 20.07 6.78
C PRO A 341 -1.85 18.73 7.02
N ILE A 342 -1.01 18.67 8.05
CA ILE A 342 -0.30 17.46 8.42
C ILE A 342 -1.30 16.45 8.99
N ARG A 343 -1.39 15.27 8.36
CA ARG A 343 -2.26 14.19 8.85
C ARG A 343 -1.75 13.66 10.18
N GLY A 344 -2.59 13.74 11.22
CA GLY A 344 -2.25 13.24 12.58
C GLY A 344 -2.32 11.72 12.70
N HIS A 345 -3.05 11.05 11.80
CA HIS A 345 -3.27 9.61 11.74
C HIS A 345 -2.92 9.12 10.34
N GLY A 346 -1.72 9.36 9.92
CA GLY A 346 -1.25 8.86 8.64
C GLY A 346 -0.31 7.68 8.85
N TRP A 347 0.52 7.52 7.90
CA TRP A 347 1.63 6.59 7.83
C TRP A 347 2.43 6.53 9.15
N ALA A 348 2.61 7.69 9.80
CA ALA A 348 3.39 7.83 11.03
C ALA A 348 2.72 7.28 12.31
N SER A 349 1.40 7.07 12.35
CA SER A 349 0.74 6.71 13.61
C SER A 349 0.07 5.34 13.64
N GLY A 350 -0.11 4.69 12.50
CA GLY A 350 -0.83 3.42 12.42
C GLY A 350 -0.15 2.33 11.60
N HIS A 351 0.85 2.69 10.79
CA HIS A 351 1.48 1.75 9.85
C HIS A 351 2.99 1.57 10.09
N LEU A 352 3.60 2.31 11.01
CA LEU A 352 4.96 2.11 11.46
C LEU A 352 4.95 1.41 12.82
N GLY A 353 5.29 0.13 12.85
CA GLY A 353 5.32 -0.67 14.07
C GLY A 353 4.29 -1.80 14.09
N GLU A 354 4.05 -2.45 12.96
CA GLU A 354 3.16 -3.63 12.87
C GLU A 354 3.56 -4.73 13.86
N HIS A 355 4.85 -4.89 14.13
CA HIS A 355 5.37 -5.83 15.13
C HIS A 355 4.91 -5.51 16.58
N LEU A 356 4.51 -4.26 16.86
CA LEU A 356 4.00 -3.83 18.17
C LEU A 356 2.49 -4.02 18.35
N ARG A 357 1.80 -4.58 17.35
CA ARG A 357 0.38 -4.97 17.53
C ARG A 357 0.24 -6.02 18.62
N THR A 358 -0.86 -5.97 19.35
CA THR A 358 -1.11 -6.85 20.52
C THR A 358 -0.92 -8.32 20.19
N ILE A 359 -1.34 -8.78 18.98
CA ILE A 359 -1.19 -10.18 18.56
C ILE A 359 0.27 -10.63 18.46
N PHE A 360 1.19 -9.70 18.18
CA PHE A 360 2.61 -9.99 18.04
C PHE A 360 3.41 -9.71 19.33
N THR A 361 2.89 -8.86 20.22
CA THR A 361 3.56 -8.60 21.51
C THR A 361 3.16 -9.59 22.61
N ARG A 362 2.07 -10.34 22.43
CA ARG A 362 1.57 -11.33 23.39
C ARG A 362 1.44 -12.73 22.83
N GLY A 363 1.48 -12.89 21.50
CA GLY A 363 1.02 -14.07 20.82
C GLY A 363 -0.50 -14.10 20.69
N PHE A 364 -1.03 -14.95 19.83
CA PHE A 364 -2.45 -15.05 19.57
C PHE A 364 -2.86 -16.47 19.19
N ASP A 365 -3.93 -16.97 19.81
CA ASP A 365 -4.55 -18.25 19.46
C ASP A 365 -5.60 -18.02 18.37
N LEU A 366 -5.16 -18.10 17.12
CA LEU A 366 -5.98 -17.79 15.95
C LEU A 366 -7.21 -18.70 15.82
N TRP A 367 -7.13 -19.95 16.26
CA TRP A 367 -8.19 -20.95 16.06
C TRP A 367 -8.85 -21.43 17.37
N GLY A 368 -8.49 -20.86 18.51
CA GLY A 368 -9.11 -21.19 19.80
C GLY A 368 -8.70 -22.55 20.39
N HIS A 369 -7.62 -23.15 19.92
CA HIS A 369 -7.15 -24.48 20.33
C HIS A 369 -5.80 -24.47 21.04
N GLY A 370 -5.27 -23.31 21.36
CA GLY A 370 -3.94 -23.14 21.96
C GLY A 370 -2.80 -23.56 21.03
N ARG A 371 -3.04 -23.61 19.73
CA ARG A 371 -2.05 -23.97 18.70
C ARG A 371 -2.23 -23.10 17.48
N GLY A 372 -1.15 -22.53 16.99
CA GLY A 372 -1.15 -21.69 15.79
C GLY A 372 0.21 -21.07 15.53
N PRO A 373 0.38 -20.31 14.43
CA PRO A 373 1.65 -19.72 14.06
C PRO A 373 2.16 -18.69 15.09
N LEU A 374 1.31 -18.13 15.93
CA LEU A 374 1.65 -17.17 16.99
C LEU A 374 1.50 -17.73 18.42
N ASP A 375 1.42 -19.07 18.59
CA ASP A 375 1.41 -19.70 19.90
C ASP A 375 2.79 -19.56 20.57
N THR A 376 2.82 -19.02 21.78
CA THR A 376 4.04 -18.75 22.56
C THR A 376 4.52 -19.95 23.38
N ARG A 377 3.67 -20.98 23.55
CA ARG A 377 3.94 -22.14 24.42
C ARG A 377 4.38 -23.36 23.63
N HIS A 378 3.80 -23.54 22.46
CA HIS A 378 4.01 -24.73 21.62
C HIS A 378 4.50 -24.34 20.22
N GLY A 379 5.29 -25.20 19.62
CA GLY A 379 5.58 -25.10 18.20
C GLY A 379 4.36 -25.43 17.34
N PHE A 380 4.35 -24.93 16.11
CA PHE A 380 3.26 -25.16 15.17
C PHE A 380 3.80 -25.61 13.80
N MET A 381 3.43 -26.80 13.34
CA MET A 381 3.82 -27.34 12.02
C MET A 381 5.32 -27.15 11.69
N GLY A 382 6.16 -27.41 12.69
CA GLY A 382 7.60 -27.26 12.60
C GLY A 382 8.13 -25.85 12.93
N LEU A 383 7.30 -24.82 13.01
CA LEU A 383 7.70 -23.53 13.62
C LEU A 383 7.99 -23.73 15.11
N PRO A 384 9.05 -23.12 15.65
CA PRO A 384 9.25 -23.06 17.10
C PRO A 384 8.13 -22.25 17.77
N PRO A 385 7.97 -22.33 19.10
CA PRO A 385 7.10 -21.42 19.84
C PRO A 385 7.35 -19.96 19.41
N PHE A 386 6.28 -19.20 19.22
CA PHE A 386 6.40 -17.81 18.81
C PHE A 386 7.08 -16.99 19.90
N LYS A 387 8.11 -16.27 19.52
CA LYS A 387 8.78 -15.31 20.41
C LYS A 387 8.14 -13.93 20.20
N PRO A 388 7.39 -13.40 21.17
CA PRO A 388 6.77 -12.08 21.04
C PRO A 388 7.76 -10.98 20.75
N TYR A 389 7.39 -10.08 19.88
CA TYR A 389 8.14 -8.87 19.61
C TYR A 389 7.98 -7.86 20.75
N LYS A 390 8.94 -6.94 20.85
CA LYS A 390 8.93 -5.86 21.81
C LYS A 390 9.47 -4.57 21.20
N LYS A 391 9.24 -3.46 21.85
CA LYS A 391 9.83 -2.17 21.49
C LYS A 391 11.36 -2.28 21.48
N GLY A 392 11.97 -1.76 20.43
CA GLY A 392 13.41 -1.82 20.16
C GLY A 392 13.83 -2.97 19.25
N ASP A 393 12.93 -3.86 18.85
CA ASP A 393 13.24 -4.95 17.90
C ASP A 393 13.38 -4.44 16.45
N PHE A 394 12.80 -3.27 16.14
CA PHE A 394 12.91 -2.59 14.83
C PHE A 394 13.20 -1.09 15.04
N PRO A 395 14.44 -0.76 15.50
CA PRO A 395 14.78 0.58 15.95
C PRO A 395 14.70 1.65 14.85
N ILE A 396 14.97 1.32 13.57
CA ILE A 396 14.87 2.25 12.44
C ILE A 396 13.40 2.59 12.20
N THR A 397 12.54 1.58 12.07
CA THR A 397 11.10 1.77 11.88
C THR A 397 10.48 2.55 13.03
N GLU A 398 10.84 2.24 14.27
CA GLU A 398 10.31 2.87 15.48
C GLU A 398 10.75 4.33 15.64
N ASP A 399 11.95 4.68 15.21
CA ASP A 399 12.46 6.05 15.24
C ASP A 399 11.76 6.89 14.15
N LEU A 400 11.71 6.39 12.92
CA LEU A 400 11.05 7.05 11.80
C LEU A 400 9.56 7.30 12.06
N ALA A 401 8.89 6.43 12.82
CA ALA A 401 7.50 6.62 13.23
C ALA A 401 7.26 7.96 13.93
N LYS A 402 8.25 8.50 14.63
CA LYS A 402 8.17 9.78 15.32
C LYS A 402 8.46 10.95 14.38
N ARG A 403 9.42 10.77 13.48
CA ARG A 403 10.03 11.84 12.67
C ARG A 403 9.33 12.10 11.33
N VAL A 404 8.64 11.11 10.77
CA VAL A 404 7.96 11.28 9.48
C VAL A 404 6.80 12.26 9.58
N ILE A 405 6.76 13.18 8.63
CA ILE A 405 5.69 14.16 8.40
C ILE A 405 5.02 13.78 7.09
N THR A 406 3.69 13.70 7.07
CA THR A 406 2.93 13.35 5.87
C THR A 406 2.06 14.52 5.44
N ILE A 407 2.29 15.01 4.23
CA ILE A 407 1.52 16.05 3.56
C ILE A 407 0.51 15.37 2.64
N PRO A 408 -0.78 15.77 2.64
CA PRO A 408 -1.77 15.23 1.70
C PRO A 408 -1.32 15.43 0.25
N PRO A 409 -1.65 14.51 -0.67
CA PRO A 409 -1.42 14.73 -2.09
C PRO A 409 -2.44 15.72 -2.65
N TYR A 410 -2.04 16.45 -3.68
CA TYR A 410 -2.89 17.36 -4.44
C TYR A 410 -2.80 17.06 -5.93
N ILE A 411 -3.95 17.03 -6.57
CA ILE A 411 -4.10 16.91 -8.03
C ILE A 411 -4.25 18.33 -8.60
N GLU A 412 -5.23 19.08 -8.13
CA GLU A 412 -5.50 20.47 -8.52
C GLU A 412 -5.57 21.36 -7.26
N PRO A 413 -4.39 21.72 -6.68
CA PRO A 413 -4.35 22.62 -5.52
C PRO A 413 -4.82 24.03 -5.88
N GLU A 414 -5.16 24.83 -4.88
CA GLU A 414 -5.30 26.28 -5.05
C GLU A 414 -3.98 26.88 -5.51
N GLU A 415 -4.04 27.90 -6.35
CA GLU A 415 -2.85 28.59 -6.83
C GLU A 415 -2.00 29.13 -5.67
N GLY A 416 -0.69 28.87 -5.71
CA GLY A 416 0.24 29.26 -4.65
C GLY A 416 0.26 28.35 -3.42
N LEU A 417 -0.60 27.34 -3.31
CA LEU A 417 -0.67 26.49 -2.12
C LEU A 417 0.63 25.72 -1.85
N ILE A 418 1.23 25.15 -2.87
CA ILE A 418 2.47 24.37 -2.71
C ILE A 418 3.64 25.26 -2.28
N GLU A 419 3.72 26.49 -2.83
CA GLU A 419 4.70 27.50 -2.42
C GLU A 419 4.51 27.92 -0.98
N GLN A 420 3.27 28.11 -0.54
CA GLN A 420 2.97 28.47 0.84
C GLN A 420 3.31 27.32 1.81
N PHE A 421 3.18 26.05 1.40
CA PHE A 421 3.70 24.93 2.20
C PHE A 421 5.22 25.01 2.35
N ILE A 422 5.96 25.28 1.27
CA ILE A 422 7.42 25.45 1.32
C ILE A 422 7.80 26.57 2.28
N GLU A 423 7.11 27.71 2.17
CA GLU A 423 7.35 28.87 3.05
C GLU A 423 7.03 28.56 4.52
N ALA A 424 5.97 27.79 4.80
CA ALA A 424 5.64 27.35 6.16
C ALA A 424 6.78 26.51 6.77
N PHE A 425 7.32 25.55 6.00
CA PHE A 425 8.46 24.75 6.46
C PHE A 425 9.70 25.62 6.72
N ARG A 426 10.02 26.54 5.80
CA ARG A 426 11.15 27.47 5.94
C ARG A 426 11.00 28.35 7.16
N LYS A 427 9.83 28.98 7.33
CA LYS A 427 9.52 29.86 8.46
C LYS A 427 9.70 29.14 9.81
N VAL A 428 9.19 27.90 9.93
CA VAL A 428 9.34 27.12 11.16
C VAL A 428 10.80 26.74 11.39
N ALA A 429 11.51 26.29 10.35
CA ALA A 429 12.91 25.92 10.46
C ALA A 429 13.83 27.12 10.81
N GLU A 430 13.63 28.29 10.23
CA GLU A 430 14.42 29.49 10.52
C GLU A 430 14.19 30.04 11.95
N ASN A 431 12.98 29.89 12.46
CA ASN A 431 12.60 30.39 13.80
C ASN A 431 12.53 29.30 14.88
N TYR A 432 13.15 28.13 14.66
CA TYR A 432 13.07 26.98 15.56
C TYR A 432 13.50 27.28 17.00
N LYS A 433 14.42 28.27 17.20
CA LYS A 433 14.91 28.67 18.53
C LYS A 433 13.80 29.22 19.43
N GLU A 434 12.74 29.79 18.84
CA GLU A 434 11.58 30.28 19.60
C GLU A 434 10.68 29.13 20.14
N LEU A 435 10.94 27.89 19.68
CA LEU A 435 10.18 26.69 20.04
C LEU A 435 10.94 25.76 20.99
N LEU A 436 12.23 26.01 21.23
CA LEU A 436 13.04 25.22 22.18
C LEU A 436 12.61 25.51 23.62
#